data_6851a851ce45bf71f8670481168b8644
#
_entry.id   6851a851ce45bf71f8670481168b8644
#
_cell.length_a   1.000
_cell.length_b   1.000
_cell.length_c   1.000
_cell.angle_alpha   90.00
_cell.angle_beta   90.00
_cell.angle_gamma   90.00
#
_symmetry.space_group_name_H-M   'P 1'
#
loop_
_entity.id
_entity.type
_entity.pdbx_description
1 polymer ?
#
loop_
_entity_poly.entity_id
_entity_poly.type
_entity_poly.pdbx_seq_one_letter_code
_entity_poly.pdbx_strand_id
1 'polypeptide(L)'
;MKIAVVGSGISGLGAALALSEKHEVSLFEKNSYFGGHSNTVKIELKEEDIHVDTGFIVFNEKNYPNLTSLFDELKVATKSSNMSFGFSLADGQLEYAGQNFNSFFAQRRNLLNINHLRGLYDVYRFKNISKRFMADKKFSYFDMRQFLQHYNFGSWFSEMFVVPMGAAIWSVPTGSILDFPALSYLKFFENHGLLDLLSSPIEWRTVDGGSKQYVDKIIRRLGKRVFLGTPVKAITRSKKKCNLLAGNGFGEMVFDKVILACDGPETIDLIGDVSKDELDTLKLFKVSKNKVVLHSDNTHMPKLKNVWSSWNFITS
;
A
#
# COMPACT_ATOMS: atom_id res chain seq x y z
N MET A 1 -17.60 1.55 27.84
CA MET A 1 -18.46 2.05 26.76
C MET A 1 -18.70 0.93 25.76
N LYS A 2 -19.84 0.97 25.05
CA LYS A 2 -20.10 0.11 23.89
C LYS A 2 -19.63 0.86 22.64
N ILE A 3 -18.68 0.27 21.89
CA ILE A 3 -18.07 0.91 20.72
C ILE A 3 -18.25 -0.01 19.51
N ALA A 4 -18.75 0.54 18.41
CA ALA A 4 -18.75 -0.13 17.13
C ALA A 4 -17.50 0.27 16.33
N VAL A 5 -16.87 -0.69 15.64
CA VAL A 5 -15.81 -0.47 14.67
C VAL A 5 -16.32 -1.00 13.33
N VAL A 6 -16.34 -0.16 12.31
CA VAL A 6 -16.85 -0.47 10.96
C VAL A 6 -15.69 -0.60 9.99
N GLY A 7 -15.52 -1.79 9.43
CA GLY A 7 -14.40 -2.19 8.59
C GLY A 7 -13.33 -2.97 9.34
N SER A 8 -12.93 -4.12 8.80
CA SER A 8 -11.95 -5.03 9.39
C SER A 8 -10.57 -4.98 8.72
N GLY A 9 -10.24 -3.92 7.99
CA GLY A 9 -8.87 -3.66 7.57
C GLY A 9 -7.96 -3.45 8.79
N ILE A 10 -6.64 -3.32 8.57
CA ILE A 10 -5.68 -3.17 9.68
C ILE A 10 -6.01 -2.02 10.63
N SER A 11 -6.58 -0.92 10.12
CA SER A 11 -7.00 0.22 10.94
C SER A 11 -8.13 -0.17 11.90
N GLY A 12 -9.15 -0.87 11.41
CA GLY A 12 -10.28 -1.34 12.24
C GLY A 12 -9.87 -2.44 13.20
N LEU A 13 -9.07 -3.39 12.75
CA LEU A 13 -8.55 -4.47 13.60
C LEU A 13 -7.68 -3.93 14.73
N GLY A 14 -6.76 -2.99 14.43
CA GLY A 14 -5.92 -2.36 15.44
C GLY A 14 -6.72 -1.53 16.43
N ALA A 15 -7.68 -0.72 15.96
CA ALA A 15 -8.56 0.04 16.83
C ALA A 15 -9.42 -0.86 17.71
N ALA A 16 -10.02 -1.91 17.14
CA ALA A 16 -10.85 -2.86 17.89
C ALA A 16 -10.03 -3.59 18.96
N LEU A 17 -8.83 -4.06 18.63
CA LEU A 17 -7.95 -4.73 19.57
C LEU A 17 -7.58 -3.82 20.75
N ALA A 18 -7.06 -2.63 20.46
CA ALA A 18 -6.63 -1.69 21.50
C ALA A 18 -7.79 -1.25 22.41
N LEU A 19 -8.98 -1.04 21.86
CA LEU A 19 -10.14 -0.62 22.65
C LEU A 19 -10.78 -1.76 23.43
N SER A 20 -10.65 -3.01 22.97
CA SER A 20 -11.26 -4.18 23.62
C SER A 20 -10.72 -4.45 25.02
N GLU A 21 -9.55 -3.92 25.38
CA GLU A 21 -8.99 -4.04 26.72
C GLU A 21 -9.84 -3.34 27.79
N LYS A 22 -10.51 -2.23 27.42
CA LYS A 22 -11.24 -1.38 28.37
C LYS A 22 -12.70 -1.16 28.02
N HIS A 23 -13.11 -1.59 26.84
CA HIS A 23 -14.44 -1.30 26.31
C HIS A 23 -15.08 -2.53 25.68
N GLU A 24 -16.39 -2.52 25.57
CA GLU A 24 -17.16 -3.50 24.84
C GLU A 24 -17.16 -3.13 23.35
N VAL A 25 -16.33 -3.81 22.56
CA VAL A 25 -16.14 -3.51 21.15
C VAL A 25 -16.87 -4.51 20.27
N SER A 26 -17.58 -4.02 19.26
CA SER A 26 -18.21 -4.80 18.19
C SER A 26 -17.58 -4.43 16.85
N LEU A 27 -17.02 -5.39 16.14
CA LEU A 27 -16.38 -5.21 14.83
C LEU A 27 -17.31 -5.70 13.72
N PHE A 28 -17.59 -4.85 12.73
CA PHE A 28 -18.45 -5.15 11.58
C PHE A 28 -17.65 -5.19 10.30
N GLU A 29 -17.83 -6.24 9.49
CA GLU A 29 -17.22 -6.41 8.18
C GLU A 29 -18.29 -6.79 7.16
N LYS A 30 -18.33 -6.05 6.02
CA LYS A 30 -19.28 -6.30 4.93
C LYS A 30 -18.94 -7.49 4.04
N ASN A 31 -17.63 -7.75 3.87
CA ASN A 31 -17.13 -8.83 3.03
C ASN A 31 -17.28 -10.20 3.71
N SER A 32 -17.01 -11.26 2.96
CA SER A 32 -16.98 -12.64 3.43
C SER A 32 -15.68 -13.04 4.14
N TYR A 33 -14.73 -12.11 4.31
CA TYR A 33 -13.46 -12.32 5.00
C TYR A 33 -13.06 -11.09 5.80
N PHE A 34 -12.28 -11.27 6.87
CA PHE A 34 -11.67 -10.22 7.64
C PHE A 34 -10.30 -9.84 7.07
N GLY A 35 -9.86 -8.60 7.29
CA GLY A 35 -8.51 -8.14 7.00
C GLY A 35 -8.41 -7.03 5.95
N GLY A 36 -9.43 -6.82 5.13
CA GLY A 36 -9.37 -5.82 4.05
C GLY A 36 -8.23 -6.13 3.06
N HIS A 37 -7.24 -5.24 2.94
CA HIS A 37 -6.05 -5.48 2.11
C HIS A 37 -5.07 -6.52 2.70
N SER A 38 -5.24 -6.94 3.96
CA SER A 38 -4.53 -8.09 4.55
C SER A 38 -5.21 -9.38 4.12
N ASN A 39 -5.10 -9.70 2.83
CA ASN A 39 -5.81 -10.80 2.19
C ASN A 39 -4.81 -11.82 1.65
N THR A 40 -4.79 -13.00 2.28
CA THR A 40 -3.96 -14.13 1.89
C THR A 40 -4.80 -15.19 1.19
N VAL A 41 -4.44 -15.55 -0.04
CA VAL A 41 -5.03 -16.64 -0.79
C VAL A 41 -4.18 -17.89 -0.61
N LYS A 42 -4.80 -18.99 -0.20
CA LYS A 42 -4.16 -20.30 -0.11
C LYS A 42 -4.26 -20.99 -1.48
N ILE A 43 -3.14 -21.45 -2.02
CA ILE A 43 -3.08 -22.28 -3.22
C ILE A 43 -2.64 -23.67 -2.81
N GLU A 44 -3.48 -24.66 -3.03
CA GLU A 44 -3.19 -26.04 -2.72
C GLU A 44 -2.39 -26.68 -3.85
N LEU A 45 -1.17 -27.10 -3.55
CA LEU A 45 -0.31 -27.84 -4.46
C LEU A 45 -0.11 -29.26 -3.92
N LYS A 46 0.38 -30.17 -4.78
CA LYS A 46 0.55 -31.59 -4.39
C LYS A 46 1.57 -31.80 -3.28
N GLU A 47 2.58 -30.94 -3.18
CA GLU A 47 3.71 -31.12 -2.26
C GLU A 47 3.62 -30.15 -1.06
N GLU A 48 3.15 -28.93 -1.27
CA GLU A 48 3.10 -27.90 -0.25
C GLU A 48 2.02 -26.86 -0.58
N ASP A 49 1.32 -26.36 0.45
CA ASP A 49 0.39 -25.23 0.31
C ASP A 49 1.15 -23.91 0.22
N ILE A 50 0.83 -23.11 -0.78
CA ILE A 50 1.41 -21.78 -0.94
C ILE A 50 0.42 -20.73 -0.46
N HIS A 51 0.89 -19.78 0.37
CA HIS A 51 0.13 -18.65 0.85
C HIS A 51 0.58 -17.37 0.14
N VAL A 52 -0.32 -16.74 -0.61
CA VAL A 52 -0.04 -15.54 -1.42
C VAL A 52 -0.83 -14.35 -0.91
N ASP A 53 -0.14 -13.32 -0.47
CA ASP A 53 -0.77 -12.05 -0.12
C ASP A 53 -1.08 -11.27 -1.39
N THR A 54 -2.33 -10.82 -1.53
CA THR A 54 -2.84 -10.10 -2.71
C THR A 54 -3.01 -8.60 -2.49
N GLY A 55 -2.69 -8.11 -1.30
CA GLY A 55 -2.76 -6.68 -0.96
C GLY A 55 -1.54 -6.24 -0.16
N PHE A 56 -1.56 -6.38 1.17
CA PHE A 56 -0.38 -6.07 2.00
C PHE A 56 0.63 -7.22 1.91
N ILE A 57 1.84 -6.93 1.42
CA ILE A 57 2.85 -7.94 1.06
C ILE A 57 4.10 -7.83 1.93
N VAL A 58 4.65 -6.62 2.09
CA VAL A 58 5.96 -6.39 2.73
C VAL A 58 5.92 -5.21 3.69
N PHE A 59 6.80 -5.24 4.69
CA PHE A 59 7.04 -4.15 5.62
C PHE A 59 8.52 -4.11 6.01
N ASN A 60 8.93 -3.07 6.73
CA ASN A 60 10.24 -3.01 7.39
C ASN A 60 10.07 -2.42 8.79
N GLU A 61 10.93 -2.82 9.72
CA GLU A 61 10.81 -2.45 11.13
C GLU A 61 11.00 -0.94 11.35
N LYS A 62 11.85 -0.31 10.55
CA LYS A 62 12.16 1.12 10.67
C LYS A 62 10.95 2.02 10.42
N ASN A 63 10.17 1.72 9.38
CA ASN A 63 9.05 2.56 8.94
C ASN A 63 7.70 2.13 9.53
N TYR A 64 7.63 0.91 10.06
CA TYR A 64 6.40 0.31 10.59
C TYR A 64 6.52 -0.07 12.08
N PRO A 65 7.00 0.83 12.98
CA PRO A 65 7.28 0.45 14.37
C PRO A 65 6.03 -0.04 15.12
N ASN A 66 4.87 0.56 14.87
CA ASN A 66 3.62 0.13 15.51
C ASN A 66 3.16 -1.25 14.99
N LEU A 67 3.36 -1.55 13.71
CA LEU A 67 3.03 -2.85 13.14
C LEU A 67 3.98 -3.93 13.68
N THR A 68 5.27 -3.62 13.77
CA THR A 68 6.28 -4.50 14.36
C THR A 68 5.94 -4.82 15.82
N SER A 69 5.62 -3.80 16.63
CA SER A 69 5.18 -4.00 18.02
C SER A 69 3.90 -4.86 18.11
N LEU A 70 2.95 -4.66 17.22
CA LEU A 70 1.75 -5.50 17.14
C LEU A 70 2.08 -6.95 16.81
N PHE A 71 3.02 -7.18 15.88
CA PHE A 71 3.45 -8.53 15.52
C PHE A 71 4.17 -9.23 16.68
N ASP A 72 5.00 -8.51 17.43
CA ASP A 72 5.67 -9.04 18.62
C ASP A 72 4.65 -9.42 19.70
N GLU A 73 3.70 -8.54 19.98
CA GLU A 73 2.62 -8.78 20.97
C GLU A 73 1.77 -10.00 20.57
N LEU A 74 1.43 -10.10 19.29
CA LEU A 74 0.63 -11.21 18.77
C LEU A 74 1.47 -12.47 18.50
N LYS A 75 2.80 -12.42 18.63
CA LYS A 75 3.73 -13.50 18.29
C LYS A 75 3.53 -13.96 16.83
N VAL A 76 3.50 -13.00 15.92
CA VAL A 76 3.39 -13.26 14.47
C VAL A 76 4.79 -13.55 13.91
N ALA A 77 4.99 -14.70 13.31
CA ALA A 77 6.25 -15.03 12.66
C ALA A 77 6.41 -14.21 11.36
N THR A 78 7.62 -13.69 11.16
CA THR A 78 7.98 -12.93 9.95
C THR A 78 9.30 -13.46 9.39
N LYS A 79 9.52 -13.28 8.09
CA LYS A 79 10.75 -13.69 7.40
C LYS A 79 11.26 -12.59 6.49
N SER A 80 12.55 -12.60 6.20
CA SER A 80 13.17 -11.68 5.23
C SER A 80 12.53 -11.85 3.86
N SER A 81 12.35 -10.73 3.16
CA SER A 81 11.74 -10.65 1.83
C SER A 81 12.63 -9.86 0.89
N ASN A 82 12.60 -10.21 -0.37
CA ASN A 82 13.27 -9.45 -1.42
C ASN A 82 12.32 -8.35 -1.91
N MET A 83 12.78 -7.10 -1.89
CA MET A 83 12.08 -5.96 -2.44
C MET A 83 12.89 -5.42 -3.61
N SER A 84 12.58 -5.90 -4.80
CA SER A 84 13.26 -5.54 -6.05
C SER A 84 12.26 -5.06 -7.09
N PHE A 85 12.74 -4.21 -8.01
CA PHE A 85 11.94 -3.61 -9.05
C PHE A 85 12.55 -3.90 -10.42
N GLY A 86 11.72 -4.45 -11.32
CA GLY A 86 12.01 -4.70 -12.71
C GLY A 86 11.10 -3.89 -13.63
N PHE A 87 11.63 -3.51 -14.77
CA PHE A 87 10.95 -2.72 -15.79
C PHE A 87 11.04 -3.41 -17.14
N SER A 88 9.91 -3.48 -17.87
CA SER A 88 9.83 -3.99 -19.23
C SER A 88 8.90 -3.11 -20.07
N LEU A 89 9.42 -2.54 -21.15
CA LEU A 89 8.71 -1.68 -22.08
C LEU A 89 8.57 -2.37 -23.43
N ALA A 90 7.39 -2.19 -24.02
CA ALA A 90 7.11 -2.53 -25.42
C ALA A 90 7.63 -3.93 -25.80
N ASP A 91 7.10 -4.92 -25.12
CA ASP A 91 7.39 -6.33 -25.36
C ASP A 91 8.90 -6.66 -25.32
N GLY A 92 9.63 -6.07 -24.35
CA GLY A 92 11.06 -6.32 -24.13
C GLY A 92 11.99 -5.43 -24.97
N GLN A 93 11.52 -4.36 -25.57
CA GLN A 93 12.41 -3.37 -26.24
C GLN A 93 13.39 -2.74 -25.26
N LEU A 94 12.93 -2.42 -24.03
CA LEU A 94 13.77 -1.99 -22.93
C LEU A 94 13.43 -2.79 -21.68
N GLU A 95 14.43 -3.51 -21.17
CA GLU A 95 14.31 -4.25 -19.92
C GLU A 95 15.51 -3.99 -19.02
N TYR A 96 15.23 -3.66 -17.75
CA TYR A 96 16.26 -3.52 -16.72
C TYR A 96 15.64 -3.76 -15.33
N ALA A 97 16.51 -4.03 -14.33
CA ALA A 97 16.13 -4.07 -12.94
C ALA A 97 17.14 -3.34 -12.06
N GLY A 98 16.66 -2.77 -10.95
CA GLY A 98 17.48 -1.94 -10.06
C GLY A 98 18.35 -2.69 -9.06
N GLN A 99 18.45 -4.02 -9.12
CA GLN A 99 19.11 -4.85 -8.10
C GLN A 99 20.64 -4.71 -8.12
N ASN A 100 21.23 -4.64 -9.30
CA ASN A 100 22.69 -4.55 -9.49
C ASN A 100 23.04 -4.11 -10.91
N PHE A 101 24.32 -3.85 -11.16
CA PHE A 101 24.81 -3.44 -12.49
C PHE A 101 24.44 -4.46 -13.59
N ASN A 102 24.50 -5.75 -13.30
CA ASN A 102 24.21 -6.78 -14.30
C ASN A 102 22.73 -6.79 -14.71
N SER A 103 21.82 -6.59 -13.80
CA SER A 103 20.37 -6.50 -14.09
C SER A 103 19.98 -5.12 -14.67
N PHE A 104 20.66 -4.03 -14.28
CA PHE A 104 20.45 -2.72 -14.89
C PHE A 104 20.87 -2.69 -16.36
N PHE A 105 21.97 -3.34 -16.71
CA PHE A 105 22.43 -3.54 -18.08
C PHE A 105 22.12 -4.95 -18.61
N ALA A 106 20.96 -5.48 -18.27
CA ALA A 106 20.54 -6.81 -18.73
C ALA A 106 20.58 -6.92 -20.27
N GLN A 107 20.19 -5.86 -20.95
CA GLN A 107 20.41 -5.68 -22.38
C GLN A 107 21.74 -4.96 -22.61
N ARG A 108 22.82 -5.70 -22.96
CA ARG A 108 24.20 -5.17 -23.10
C ARG A 108 24.31 -4.02 -24.10
N ARG A 109 23.43 -3.95 -25.11
CA ARG A 109 23.35 -2.80 -26.06
C ARG A 109 23.13 -1.47 -25.35
N ASN A 110 22.55 -1.46 -24.17
CA ASN A 110 22.28 -0.25 -23.40
C ASN A 110 23.55 0.35 -22.77
N LEU A 111 24.66 -0.37 -22.74
CA LEU A 111 25.98 0.17 -22.38
C LEU A 111 26.45 1.28 -23.34
N LEU A 112 25.98 1.27 -24.58
CA LEU A 112 26.29 2.28 -25.61
C LEU A 112 25.12 3.25 -25.87
N ASN A 113 24.02 3.10 -25.14
CA ASN A 113 22.84 3.95 -25.31
C ASN A 113 22.95 5.21 -24.41
N ILE A 114 23.19 6.36 -25.05
CA ILE A 114 23.40 7.64 -24.37
C ILE A 114 22.20 8.00 -23.46
N ASN A 115 20.97 7.74 -23.90
CA ASN A 115 19.77 8.03 -23.09
C ASN A 115 19.72 7.16 -21.83
N HIS A 116 20.10 5.88 -21.94
CA HIS A 116 20.17 4.96 -20.81
C HIS A 116 21.29 5.35 -19.83
N LEU A 117 22.46 5.73 -20.33
CA LEU A 117 23.56 6.22 -19.50
C LEU A 117 23.23 7.54 -18.81
N ARG A 118 22.57 8.47 -19.51
CA ARG A 118 22.05 9.70 -18.90
C ARG A 118 21.02 9.41 -17.82
N GLY A 119 20.12 8.44 -18.06
CA GLY A 119 19.15 7.97 -17.06
C GLY A 119 19.83 7.46 -15.79
N LEU A 120 20.90 6.66 -15.93
CA LEU A 120 21.69 6.19 -14.78
C LEU A 120 22.34 7.35 -14.02
N TYR A 121 22.87 8.35 -14.73
CA TYR A 121 23.41 9.56 -14.11
C TYR A 121 22.30 10.33 -13.35
N ASP A 122 21.10 10.43 -13.92
CA ASP A 122 19.94 11.05 -13.26
C ASP A 122 19.49 10.26 -12.02
N VAL A 123 19.52 8.93 -12.02
CA VAL A 123 19.29 8.10 -10.83
C VAL A 123 20.31 8.44 -9.73
N TYR A 124 21.59 8.56 -10.08
CA TYR A 124 22.64 8.93 -9.12
C TYR A 124 22.43 10.33 -8.51
N ARG A 125 22.12 11.34 -9.34
CA ARG A 125 21.93 12.73 -8.86
C ARG A 125 20.61 12.92 -8.11
N PHE A 126 19.60 12.07 -8.35
CA PHE A 126 18.27 12.16 -7.78
C PHE A 126 18.30 12.19 -6.25
N LYS A 127 19.12 11.33 -5.62
CA LYS A 127 19.29 11.29 -4.16
C LYS A 127 19.66 12.66 -3.58
N ASN A 128 20.73 13.27 -4.10
CA ASN A 128 21.27 14.52 -3.56
C ASN A 128 20.32 15.70 -3.81
N ILE A 129 19.72 15.74 -4.99
CA ILE A 129 18.73 16.76 -5.37
C ILE A 129 17.48 16.63 -4.50
N SER A 130 16.96 15.43 -4.30
CA SER A 130 15.79 15.17 -3.46
C SER A 130 16.00 15.63 -2.02
N LYS A 131 17.17 15.34 -1.43
CA LYS A 131 17.51 15.79 -0.07
C LYS A 131 17.57 17.31 0.05
N ARG A 132 18.17 17.99 -0.95
CA ARG A 132 18.20 19.47 -0.99
C ARG A 132 16.79 20.04 -1.13
N PHE A 133 15.99 19.49 -2.02
CA PHE A 133 14.61 19.92 -2.23
C PHE A 133 13.76 19.78 -0.96
N MET A 134 13.84 18.64 -0.27
CA MET A 134 13.08 18.40 0.96
C MET A 134 13.51 19.31 2.12
N ALA A 135 14.76 19.78 2.13
CA ALA A 135 15.26 20.74 3.12
C ALA A 135 14.83 22.19 2.82
N ASP A 136 14.50 22.51 1.56
CA ASP A 136 14.10 23.84 1.14
C ASP A 136 12.57 23.96 1.03
N LYS A 137 11.98 24.71 1.96
CA LYS A 137 10.51 24.93 1.99
C LYS A 137 9.98 25.77 0.82
N LYS A 138 10.87 26.48 0.10
CA LYS A 138 10.49 27.40 -0.98
C LYS A 138 9.69 26.72 -2.10
N PHE A 139 9.98 25.46 -2.39
CA PHE A 139 9.37 24.70 -3.48
C PHE A 139 8.45 23.57 -2.99
N SER A 140 8.00 23.64 -1.73
CA SER A 140 7.16 22.58 -1.12
C SER A 140 5.83 22.34 -1.84
N TYR A 141 5.37 23.26 -2.67
CA TYR A 141 4.16 23.19 -3.48
C TYR A 141 4.34 22.54 -4.85
N PHE A 142 5.59 22.23 -5.25
CA PHE A 142 5.84 21.58 -6.55
C PHE A 142 5.18 20.19 -6.61
N ASP A 143 4.62 19.90 -7.79
CA ASP A 143 4.36 18.53 -8.22
C ASP A 143 5.63 17.86 -8.76
N MET A 144 5.57 16.56 -9.08
CA MET A 144 6.70 15.82 -9.61
C MET A 144 7.15 16.34 -10.98
N ARG A 145 6.23 16.81 -11.82
CA ARG A 145 6.54 17.42 -13.12
C ARG A 145 7.41 18.67 -12.95
N GLN A 146 6.97 19.58 -12.09
CA GLN A 146 7.68 20.82 -11.78
C GLN A 146 9.05 20.54 -11.16
N PHE A 147 9.13 19.55 -10.26
CA PHE A 147 10.39 19.11 -9.67
C PHE A 147 11.37 18.61 -10.74
N LEU A 148 10.95 17.69 -11.60
CA LEU A 148 11.79 17.11 -12.65
C LEU A 148 12.27 18.16 -13.66
N GLN A 149 11.40 19.08 -14.05
CA GLN A 149 11.72 20.19 -14.95
C GLN A 149 12.70 21.18 -14.32
N HIS A 150 12.45 21.62 -13.08
CA HIS A 150 13.27 22.59 -12.38
C HIS A 150 14.73 22.13 -12.23
N TYR A 151 14.92 20.83 -12.00
CA TYR A 151 16.25 20.24 -11.84
C TYR A 151 16.82 19.61 -13.11
N ASN A 152 16.19 19.83 -14.26
CA ASN A 152 16.63 19.34 -15.58
C ASN A 152 16.89 17.81 -15.61
N PHE A 153 15.97 17.02 -15.08
CA PHE A 153 16.02 15.58 -15.26
C PHE A 153 15.62 15.19 -16.68
N GLY A 154 16.26 14.17 -17.25
CA GLY A 154 15.97 13.70 -18.60
C GLY A 154 14.64 12.96 -18.71
N SER A 155 14.08 12.92 -19.93
CA SER A 155 12.84 12.20 -20.22
C SER A 155 12.94 10.70 -19.88
N TRP A 156 14.07 10.07 -20.19
CA TRP A 156 14.31 8.67 -19.82
C TRP A 156 14.14 8.43 -18.31
N PHE A 157 14.72 9.31 -17.49
CA PHE A 157 14.60 9.17 -16.04
C PHE A 157 13.14 9.35 -15.56
N SER A 158 12.45 10.35 -16.11
CA SER A 158 11.05 10.60 -15.79
C SER A 158 10.14 9.42 -16.19
N GLU A 159 10.24 8.98 -17.44
CA GLU A 159 9.31 8.02 -18.05
C GLU A 159 9.66 6.56 -17.75
N MET A 160 10.94 6.25 -17.61
CA MET A 160 11.42 4.87 -17.43
C MET A 160 11.76 4.53 -15.98
N PHE A 161 11.87 5.52 -15.08
CA PHE A 161 12.19 5.29 -13.67
C PHE A 161 11.13 5.88 -12.73
N VAL A 162 10.92 7.21 -12.72
CA VAL A 162 10.06 7.88 -11.74
C VAL A 162 8.60 7.45 -11.89
N VAL A 163 8.06 7.55 -13.09
CA VAL A 163 6.65 7.23 -13.37
C VAL A 163 6.34 5.75 -13.14
N PRO A 164 7.09 4.78 -13.68
CA PRO A 164 6.83 3.36 -13.45
C PRO A 164 6.93 2.95 -11.99
N MET A 165 7.94 3.44 -11.28
CA MET A 165 8.14 3.11 -9.87
C MET A 165 7.02 3.69 -9.01
N GLY A 166 6.62 4.93 -9.25
CA GLY A 166 5.48 5.55 -8.56
C GLY A 166 4.17 4.82 -8.86
N ALA A 167 3.90 4.51 -10.13
CA ALA A 167 2.69 3.80 -10.51
C ALA A 167 2.59 2.40 -9.86
N ALA A 168 3.70 1.67 -9.80
CA ALA A 168 3.77 0.37 -9.13
C ALA A 168 3.55 0.49 -7.61
N ILE A 169 4.21 1.44 -6.94
CA ILE A 169 4.14 1.64 -5.49
C ILE A 169 2.73 2.02 -5.04
N TRP A 170 2.11 2.99 -5.72
CA TRP A 170 0.78 3.49 -5.32
C TRP A 170 -0.39 2.84 -6.06
N SER A 171 -0.11 1.90 -6.97
CA SER A 171 -1.14 1.23 -7.78
C SER A 171 -2.08 2.22 -8.46
N VAL A 172 -1.52 3.26 -9.08
CA VAL A 172 -2.25 4.32 -9.78
C VAL A 172 -1.84 4.37 -11.25
N PRO A 173 -2.70 4.93 -12.13
CA PRO A 173 -2.34 5.13 -13.54
C PRO A 173 -1.09 5.98 -13.69
N THR A 174 -0.22 5.63 -14.65
CA THR A 174 1.04 6.33 -14.91
C THR A 174 0.86 7.83 -15.16
N GLY A 175 -0.22 8.22 -15.84
CA GLY A 175 -0.51 9.62 -16.15
C GLY A 175 -0.71 10.52 -14.92
N SER A 176 -1.05 9.97 -13.76
CA SER A 176 -1.27 10.76 -12.54
C SER A 176 -0.01 10.95 -11.68
N ILE A 177 1.06 10.21 -11.94
CA ILE A 177 2.28 10.25 -11.11
C ILE A 177 2.98 11.62 -11.17
N LEU A 178 3.00 12.25 -12.33
CA LEU A 178 3.66 13.55 -12.47
C LEU A 178 2.93 14.69 -11.76
N ASP A 179 1.66 14.50 -11.44
CA ASP A 179 0.84 15.47 -10.71
C ASP A 179 0.87 15.22 -9.18
N PHE A 180 1.60 14.20 -8.71
CA PHE A 180 1.81 13.96 -7.28
C PHE A 180 2.61 15.10 -6.63
N PRO A 181 2.29 15.52 -5.39
CA PRO A 181 3.11 16.46 -4.65
C PRO A 181 4.55 15.91 -4.49
N ALA A 182 5.53 16.64 -5.05
CA ALA A 182 6.92 16.18 -5.06
C ALA A 182 7.45 15.89 -3.65
N LEU A 183 7.12 16.74 -2.68
CA LEU A 183 7.55 16.56 -1.30
C LEU A 183 7.07 15.22 -0.71
N SER A 184 5.83 14.83 -0.98
CA SER A 184 5.25 13.56 -0.50
C SER A 184 5.91 12.36 -1.18
N TYR A 185 6.10 12.44 -2.50
CA TYR A 185 6.77 11.41 -3.28
C TYR A 185 8.21 11.18 -2.78
N LEU A 186 8.99 12.26 -2.64
CA LEU A 186 10.40 12.18 -2.24
C LEU A 186 10.58 11.73 -0.79
N LYS A 187 9.73 12.18 0.15
CA LYS A 187 9.74 11.70 1.53
C LYS A 187 9.44 10.21 1.63
N PHE A 188 8.50 9.72 0.82
CA PHE A 188 8.24 8.29 0.75
C PHE A 188 9.48 7.53 0.29
N PHE A 189 10.13 7.98 -0.80
CA PHE A 189 11.36 7.38 -1.31
C PHE A 189 12.49 7.39 -0.28
N GLU A 190 12.67 8.50 0.44
CA GLU A 190 13.67 8.61 1.51
C GLU A 190 13.40 7.63 2.65
N ASN A 191 12.17 7.61 3.16
CA ASN A 191 11.77 6.75 4.27
C ASN A 191 11.95 5.26 3.93
N HIS A 192 11.68 4.88 2.69
CA HIS A 192 11.78 3.48 2.23
C HIS A 192 13.15 3.11 1.65
N GLY A 193 14.15 4.00 1.78
CA GLY A 193 15.52 3.75 1.29
C GLY A 193 15.66 3.71 -0.23
N LEU A 194 14.62 4.14 -0.97
CA LEU A 194 14.59 4.11 -2.43
C LEU A 194 15.44 5.22 -3.08
N LEU A 195 15.90 6.20 -2.30
CA LEU A 195 16.89 7.19 -2.73
C LEU A 195 18.33 6.65 -2.63
N ASP A 196 18.55 5.58 -1.88
CA ASP A 196 19.86 5.03 -1.55
C ASP A 196 20.08 3.65 -2.18
N LEU A 197 19.80 3.51 -3.47
CA LEU A 197 19.90 2.24 -4.21
C LEU A 197 21.29 1.58 -4.15
N LEU A 198 22.33 2.32 -3.76
CA LEU A 198 23.72 1.85 -3.70
C LEU A 198 24.27 1.70 -2.28
N SER A 199 23.51 2.02 -1.23
CA SER A 199 24.00 1.98 0.16
C SER A 199 22.98 1.34 1.11
N SER A 200 23.46 0.46 1.99
CA SER A 200 22.75 -0.27 3.06
C SER A 200 21.26 -0.52 2.81
N PRO A 201 20.88 -1.65 2.26
CA PRO A 201 19.49 -1.95 2.00
C PRO A 201 18.72 -1.98 3.33
N ILE A 202 17.53 -1.36 3.34
CA ILE A 202 16.55 -1.60 4.40
C ILE A 202 16.18 -3.08 4.32
N GLU A 203 16.23 -3.78 5.44
CA GLU A 203 15.76 -5.16 5.50
C GLU A 203 14.24 -5.18 5.39
N TRP A 204 13.77 -5.72 4.29
CA TRP A 204 12.36 -5.96 4.05
C TRP A 204 11.95 -7.31 4.61
N ARG A 205 10.75 -7.36 5.14
CA ARG A 205 10.17 -8.56 5.76
C ARG A 205 8.78 -8.80 5.24
N THR A 206 8.31 -10.03 5.34
CA THR A 206 6.93 -10.44 5.08
C THR A 206 6.43 -11.32 6.22
N VAL A 207 5.12 -11.44 6.37
CA VAL A 207 4.51 -12.34 7.35
C VAL A 207 4.66 -13.79 6.86
N ASP A 208 5.22 -14.65 7.70
CA ASP A 208 5.32 -16.06 7.37
C ASP A 208 3.94 -16.73 7.41
N GLY A 209 3.55 -17.40 6.31
CA GLY A 209 2.20 -17.91 6.12
C GLY A 209 1.15 -16.85 5.71
N GLY A 210 1.59 -15.62 5.39
CA GLY A 210 0.76 -14.54 4.88
C GLY A 210 0.10 -13.66 5.94
N SER A 211 -0.39 -12.50 5.52
CA SER A 211 -0.98 -11.46 6.38
C SER A 211 -2.21 -11.93 7.18
N LYS A 212 -2.91 -12.96 6.69
CA LYS A 212 -4.01 -13.61 7.40
C LYS A 212 -3.62 -14.08 8.81
N GLN A 213 -2.35 -14.40 9.06
CA GLN A 213 -1.87 -14.87 10.36
C GLN A 213 -2.16 -13.88 11.50
N TYR A 214 -1.86 -12.59 11.32
CA TYR A 214 -2.18 -11.61 12.35
C TYR A 214 -3.67 -11.26 12.40
N VAL A 215 -4.35 -11.28 11.25
CA VAL A 215 -5.81 -11.07 11.21
C VAL A 215 -6.52 -12.11 12.08
N ASP A 216 -6.23 -13.39 11.89
CA ASP A 216 -6.82 -14.49 12.64
C ASP A 216 -6.50 -14.41 14.15
N LYS A 217 -5.30 -13.95 14.50
CA LYS A 217 -4.91 -13.76 15.91
C LYS A 217 -5.69 -12.64 16.58
N ILE A 218 -5.90 -11.52 15.87
CA ILE A 218 -6.73 -10.42 16.38
C ILE A 218 -8.18 -10.85 16.54
N ILE A 219 -8.76 -11.48 15.51
CA ILE A 219 -10.16 -11.96 15.54
C ILE A 219 -10.38 -12.92 16.72
N ARG A 220 -9.45 -13.83 16.96
CA ARG A 220 -9.52 -14.74 18.13
C ARG A 220 -9.51 -13.99 19.46
N ARG A 221 -8.71 -12.92 19.60
CA ARG A 221 -8.69 -12.09 20.82
C ARG A 221 -9.99 -11.28 21.01
N LEU A 222 -10.59 -10.79 19.92
CA LEU A 222 -11.87 -10.07 19.97
C LEU A 222 -13.06 -10.97 20.32
N GLY A 223 -12.96 -12.28 20.05
CA GLY A 223 -13.94 -13.30 20.44
C GLY A 223 -15.25 -13.20 19.66
N LYS A 224 -16.40 -13.26 20.37
CA LYS A 224 -17.73 -13.41 19.74
C LYS A 224 -18.33 -12.12 19.16
N ARG A 225 -17.69 -10.95 19.36
CA ARG A 225 -18.25 -9.65 18.92
C ARG A 225 -17.66 -9.21 17.59
N VAL A 226 -17.46 -10.15 16.70
CA VAL A 226 -17.00 -9.91 15.33
C VAL A 226 -18.07 -10.38 14.36
N PHE A 227 -18.56 -9.49 13.53
CA PHE A 227 -19.72 -9.68 12.65
C PHE A 227 -19.26 -9.68 11.20
N LEU A 228 -18.98 -10.88 10.68
CA LEU A 228 -18.56 -11.10 9.29
C LEU A 228 -19.78 -11.09 8.36
N GLY A 229 -19.59 -10.61 7.13
CA GLY A 229 -20.65 -10.52 6.14
C GLY A 229 -21.80 -9.61 6.58
N THR A 230 -21.55 -8.71 7.52
CA THR A 230 -22.56 -7.85 8.14
C THR A 230 -22.31 -6.39 7.74
N PRO A 231 -22.83 -5.95 6.58
CA PRO A 231 -22.66 -4.57 6.14
C PRO A 231 -23.38 -3.61 7.09
N VAL A 232 -22.71 -2.55 7.51
CA VAL A 232 -23.37 -1.39 8.11
C VAL A 232 -23.99 -0.59 6.97
N LYS A 233 -25.28 -0.22 7.12
CA LYS A 233 -26.05 0.48 6.10
C LYS A 233 -26.23 1.96 6.37
N ALA A 234 -26.32 2.33 7.64
CA ALA A 234 -26.47 3.72 8.06
C ALA A 234 -26.02 3.91 9.51
N ILE A 235 -25.55 5.11 9.79
CA ILE A 235 -25.18 5.57 11.12
C ILE A 235 -25.82 6.94 11.33
N THR A 236 -26.56 7.11 12.41
CA THR A 236 -27.12 8.40 12.83
C THR A 236 -26.65 8.74 14.23
N ARG A 237 -26.36 10.01 14.47
CA ARG A 237 -25.85 10.50 15.75
C ARG A 237 -26.97 11.14 16.57
N SER A 238 -26.97 10.87 17.84
CA SER A 238 -27.73 11.62 18.83
C SER A 238 -26.76 12.31 19.80
N LYS A 239 -27.28 13.14 20.73
CA LYS A 239 -26.43 13.89 21.68
C LYS A 239 -25.45 13.03 22.47
N LYS A 240 -25.77 11.76 22.73
CA LYS A 240 -24.97 10.86 23.59
C LYS A 240 -24.70 9.48 22.99
N LYS A 241 -25.36 9.11 21.91
CA LYS A 241 -25.33 7.77 21.31
C LYS A 241 -25.24 7.83 19.79
N CYS A 242 -24.85 6.72 19.21
CA CYS A 242 -24.89 6.50 17.77
C CYS A 242 -25.81 5.30 17.50
N ASN A 243 -26.76 5.46 16.60
CA ASN A 243 -27.58 4.36 16.10
C ASN A 243 -26.93 3.84 14.82
N LEU A 244 -26.71 2.53 14.76
CA LEU A 244 -26.09 1.83 13.66
C LEU A 244 -27.08 0.84 13.11
N LEU A 245 -27.43 0.95 11.82
CA LEU A 245 -28.25 -0.02 11.12
C LEU A 245 -27.36 -1.08 10.48
N ALA A 246 -27.35 -2.28 11.04
CA ALA A 246 -26.61 -3.42 10.52
C ALA A 246 -27.49 -4.30 9.61
N GLY A 247 -26.89 -4.84 8.54
CA GLY A 247 -27.54 -5.77 7.63
C GLY A 247 -27.68 -7.17 8.20
N ASN A 248 -28.07 -8.12 7.33
CA ASN A 248 -28.16 -9.56 7.63
C ASN A 248 -29.00 -9.93 8.87
N GLY A 249 -30.10 -9.17 9.10
CA GLY A 249 -31.07 -9.45 10.16
C GLY A 249 -30.71 -8.89 11.54
N PHE A 250 -29.54 -8.22 11.70
CA PHE A 250 -29.16 -7.61 12.98
C PHE A 250 -29.97 -6.37 13.35
N GLY A 251 -30.46 -5.60 12.33
CA GLY A 251 -31.29 -4.42 12.55
C GLY A 251 -30.56 -3.25 13.17
N GLU A 252 -31.28 -2.44 13.95
CA GLU A 252 -30.76 -1.24 14.61
C GLU A 252 -30.05 -1.59 15.93
N MET A 253 -28.83 -1.10 16.10
CA MET A 253 -27.99 -1.28 17.30
C MET A 253 -27.55 0.08 17.82
N VAL A 254 -27.45 0.21 19.14
CA VAL A 254 -27.07 1.47 19.80
C VAL A 254 -25.70 1.35 20.46
N PHE A 255 -24.82 2.30 20.14
CA PHE A 255 -23.45 2.40 20.66
C PHE A 255 -23.19 3.75 21.33
N ASP A 256 -22.21 3.78 22.22
CA ASP A 256 -21.71 5.03 22.79
C ASP A 256 -20.88 5.82 21.78
N LYS A 257 -20.08 5.10 20.97
CA LYS A 257 -19.22 5.63 19.92
C LYS A 257 -19.17 4.68 18.74
N VAL A 258 -18.86 5.24 17.57
CA VAL A 258 -18.57 4.47 16.35
C VAL A 258 -17.23 4.93 15.79
N ILE A 259 -16.39 3.99 15.39
CA ILE A 259 -15.16 4.22 14.64
C ILE A 259 -15.40 3.72 13.22
N LEU A 260 -15.26 4.61 12.25
CA LEU A 260 -15.31 4.30 10.83
C LEU A 260 -13.89 4.04 10.35
N ALA A 261 -13.61 2.78 10.03
CA ALA A 261 -12.32 2.30 9.53
C ALA A 261 -12.44 1.84 8.06
N CYS A 262 -13.27 2.51 7.30
CA CYS A 262 -13.47 2.40 5.85
C CYS A 262 -12.92 3.65 5.15
N ASP A 263 -12.95 3.66 3.83
CA ASP A 263 -12.46 4.81 3.04
C ASP A 263 -13.41 6.02 3.12
N GLY A 264 -12.93 7.18 2.62
CA GLY A 264 -13.68 8.42 2.68
C GLY A 264 -15.03 8.36 1.97
N PRO A 265 -15.12 7.90 0.71
CA PRO A 265 -16.39 7.70 0.01
C PRO A 265 -17.37 6.80 0.75
N GLU A 266 -16.94 5.62 1.18
CA GLU A 266 -17.78 4.72 1.97
C GLU A 266 -18.24 5.36 3.30
N THR A 267 -17.37 6.12 3.95
CA THR A 267 -17.71 6.84 5.19
C THR A 267 -18.84 7.85 4.97
N ILE A 268 -18.80 8.59 3.85
CA ILE A 268 -19.86 9.56 3.50
C ILE A 268 -21.20 8.85 3.34
N ASP A 269 -21.22 7.72 2.65
CA ASP A 269 -22.45 6.97 2.36
C ASP A 269 -23.08 6.37 3.64
N LEU A 270 -22.27 6.12 4.67
CA LEU A 270 -22.74 5.55 5.93
C LEU A 270 -23.31 6.57 6.91
N ILE A 271 -22.87 7.83 6.88
CA ILE A 271 -23.27 8.85 7.84
C ILE A 271 -24.57 9.53 7.36
N GLY A 272 -25.70 9.21 7.98
CA GLY A 272 -27.00 9.77 7.60
C GLY A 272 -27.17 11.27 7.93
N ASP A 273 -26.37 11.79 8.88
CA ASP A 273 -26.39 13.18 9.35
C ASP A 273 -25.05 13.89 9.12
N VAL A 274 -24.37 13.57 8.00
CA VAL A 274 -23.07 14.15 7.64
C VAL A 274 -23.16 15.67 7.56
N SER A 275 -22.26 16.35 8.27
CA SER A 275 -22.16 17.82 8.20
C SER A 275 -21.45 18.26 6.92
N LYS A 276 -21.61 19.54 6.57
CA LYS A 276 -20.94 20.12 5.40
C LYS A 276 -19.42 20.00 5.50
N ASP A 277 -18.85 20.29 6.66
CA ASP A 277 -17.38 20.23 6.86
C ASP A 277 -16.85 18.81 6.77
N GLU A 278 -17.57 17.81 7.30
CA GLU A 278 -17.23 16.40 7.14
C GLU A 278 -17.30 15.98 5.67
N LEU A 279 -18.36 16.35 4.97
CA LEU A 279 -18.55 16.05 3.56
C LEU A 279 -17.45 16.67 2.69
N ASP A 280 -17.15 17.96 2.90
CA ASP A 280 -16.12 18.68 2.15
C ASP A 280 -14.72 18.09 2.42
N THR A 281 -14.45 17.66 3.65
CA THR A 281 -13.19 17.01 4.02
C THR A 281 -13.09 15.59 3.43
N LEU A 282 -14.09 14.76 3.61
CA LEU A 282 -14.07 13.35 3.17
C LEU A 282 -14.02 13.21 1.65
N LYS A 283 -14.63 14.14 0.89
CA LYS A 283 -14.55 14.17 -0.58
C LYS A 283 -13.14 14.42 -1.13
N LEU A 284 -12.21 14.90 -0.33
CA LEU A 284 -10.82 15.08 -0.74
C LEU A 284 -10.09 13.72 -0.87
N PHE A 285 -10.55 12.70 -0.16
CA PHE A 285 -9.99 11.35 -0.21
C PHE A 285 -10.58 10.59 -1.40
N LYS A 286 -9.79 10.48 -2.47
CA LYS A 286 -10.18 9.75 -3.67
C LYS A 286 -9.70 8.31 -3.60
N VAL A 287 -10.51 7.39 -4.09
CA VAL A 287 -10.18 5.97 -4.17
C VAL A 287 -10.16 5.54 -5.63
N SER A 288 -9.09 4.86 -6.06
CA SER A 288 -9.00 4.23 -7.37
C SER A 288 -9.37 2.74 -7.27
N LYS A 289 -10.14 2.26 -8.25
CA LYS A 289 -10.43 0.83 -8.37
C LYS A 289 -9.36 0.16 -9.22
N ASN A 290 -8.69 -0.84 -8.66
CA ASN A 290 -7.71 -1.64 -9.36
C ASN A 290 -8.21 -3.08 -9.49
N LYS A 291 -8.02 -3.67 -10.67
CA LYS A 291 -8.28 -5.10 -10.87
C LYS A 291 -7.01 -5.88 -10.52
N VAL A 292 -7.13 -6.73 -9.52
CA VAL A 292 -6.05 -7.65 -9.11
C VAL A 292 -6.41 -9.05 -9.59
N VAL A 293 -5.44 -9.74 -10.23
CA VAL A 293 -5.58 -11.10 -10.72
C VAL A 293 -4.42 -11.93 -10.19
N LEU A 294 -4.73 -12.99 -9.45
CA LEU A 294 -3.74 -14.00 -9.06
C LEU A 294 -3.68 -15.06 -10.17
N HIS A 295 -2.51 -15.27 -10.74
CA HIS A 295 -2.28 -16.22 -11.84
C HIS A 295 -0.91 -16.87 -11.75
N SER A 296 -0.70 -17.93 -12.53
CA SER A 296 0.58 -18.65 -12.67
C SER A 296 1.19 -18.48 -14.08
N ASP A 297 0.65 -17.60 -14.89
CA ASP A 297 1.11 -17.38 -16.28
C ASP A 297 2.37 -16.50 -16.27
N ASN A 298 3.50 -17.08 -16.66
CA ASN A 298 4.79 -16.39 -16.73
C ASN A 298 4.98 -15.56 -18.01
N THR A 299 4.05 -15.58 -18.95
CA THR A 299 4.07 -14.69 -20.13
C THR A 299 3.94 -13.22 -19.76
N HIS A 300 3.39 -12.93 -18.57
CA HIS A 300 3.31 -11.58 -18.00
C HIS A 300 4.57 -11.16 -17.23
N MET A 301 5.66 -11.90 -17.34
CA MET A 301 6.97 -11.52 -16.75
C MET A 301 7.88 -10.88 -17.82
N PRO A 302 8.90 -10.09 -17.41
CA PRO A 302 9.92 -9.64 -18.36
C PRO A 302 10.53 -10.79 -19.12
N LYS A 303 10.93 -10.58 -20.38
CA LYS A 303 11.53 -11.62 -21.23
C LYS A 303 12.87 -12.10 -20.70
N LEU A 304 13.67 -11.19 -20.15
CA LEU A 304 14.97 -11.51 -19.59
C LEU A 304 14.81 -11.95 -18.13
N LYS A 305 15.14 -13.21 -17.83
CA LYS A 305 15.03 -13.77 -16.47
C LYS A 305 15.85 -13.03 -15.40
N ASN A 306 16.97 -12.42 -15.76
CA ASN A 306 17.80 -11.63 -14.85
C ASN A 306 17.22 -10.24 -14.53
N VAL A 307 16.05 -9.88 -15.12
CA VAL A 307 15.26 -8.69 -14.80
C VAL A 307 14.10 -9.03 -13.87
N TRP A 308 13.74 -10.31 -13.74
CA TRP A 308 12.65 -10.73 -12.87
C TRP A 308 12.89 -10.23 -11.45
N SER A 309 11.91 -9.55 -10.94
CA SER A 309 11.94 -8.87 -9.65
C SER A 309 10.67 -9.18 -8.87
N SER A 310 10.66 -8.84 -7.60
CA SER A 310 9.44 -8.96 -6.76
C SER A 310 8.31 -8.07 -7.29
N TRP A 311 8.66 -6.89 -7.83
CA TRP A 311 7.75 -6.00 -8.51
C TRP A 311 8.22 -5.77 -9.94
N ASN A 312 7.37 -6.09 -10.91
CA ASN A 312 7.67 -5.92 -12.32
C ASN A 312 6.64 -4.97 -12.93
N PHE A 313 7.11 -3.84 -13.43
CA PHE A 313 6.28 -2.92 -14.20
C PHE A 313 6.43 -3.25 -15.68
N ILE A 314 5.31 -3.61 -16.31
CA ILE A 314 5.26 -3.98 -17.73
C ILE A 314 4.30 -3.04 -18.43
N THR A 315 4.74 -2.45 -19.53
CA THR A 315 3.92 -1.59 -20.37
C THR A 315 4.12 -1.92 -21.84
N SER A 316 3.06 -1.76 -22.61
CA SER A 316 3.02 -1.92 -24.09
C SER A 316 3.41 -0.64 -24.80
#